data_92286437a58e81bc35e46c366e9b2d5b
#
_entry.id   92286437a58e81bc35e46c366e9b2d5b
#
_cell.length_a   1.000
_cell.length_b   1.000
_cell.length_c   1.000
_cell.angle_alpha   90.00
_cell.angle_beta   90.00
_cell.angle_gamma   90.00
#
_symmetry.space_group_name_H-M   'P 1'
#
loop_
_entity.id
_entity.type
_entity.pdbx_description
1 polymer ?
#
loop_
_entity_poly.entity_id
_entity_poly.type
_entity_poly.pdbx_seq_one_letter_code
_entity_poly.pdbx_strand_id
1 'polypeptide(L)'
;MSLPQTPQDVLALDKRPDRDRIEATARRLRAICLSQKRPADVLSAAGVYARYCTTNIPSWLEDVALEEALYARFCSSNEVRSRFEGAAFVATALHDVGGHSKWGLAFLKALAAAGRPPSVVITSTISKTIRQQVEALGVEVFVPDRWDDLLSMDVSGELYLCIANDDIVSALLAQRMAAAGRRIIFCNHTDHTFSLGAARTRELIEVSGFGYELSQRGRTFTAQSFAGIPIKVEQSERGSER
;
A
#
# COMPACT_ATOMS: atom_id res chain seq x y z
N MET A 1 -32.55 0.41 20.05
CA MET A 1 -31.07 0.53 19.93
C MET A 1 -30.78 1.42 18.73
N SER A 2 -30.11 2.57 18.92
CA SER A 2 -29.65 3.39 17.81
C SER A 2 -28.58 2.65 17.03
N LEU A 3 -28.59 2.75 15.71
CA LEU A 3 -27.53 2.18 14.86
C LEU A 3 -26.21 2.90 15.17
N PRO A 4 -25.07 2.18 15.16
CA PRO A 4 -23.76 2.79 15.32
C PRO A 4 -23.52 3.82 14.21
N GLN A 5 -23.08 5.03 14.58
CA GLN A 5 -22.91 6.14 13.67
C GLN A 5 -21.45 6.37 13.26
N THR A 6 -20.52 5.80 14.01
CA THR A 6 -19.09 5.95 13.76
C THR A 6 -18.40 4.58 13.63
N PRO A 7 -17.23 4.51 12.95
CA PRO A 7 -16.42 3.28 12.91
C PRO A 7 -16.06 2.75 14.30
N GLN A 8 -15.81 3.64 15.27
CA GLN A 8 -15.48 3.29 16.65
C GLN A 8 -16.66 2.61 17.37
N ASP A 9 -17.90 3.05 17.11
CA ASP A 9 -19.10 2.42 17.67
C ASP A 9 -19.24 0.97 17.19
N VAL A 10 -18.90 0.70 15.92
CA VAL A 10 -18.94 -0.65 15.35
C VAL A 10 -17.89 -1.54 15.98
N LEU A 11 -16.65 -1.04 16.11
CA LEU A 11 -15.53 -1.79 16.70
C LEU A 11 -15.77 -2.15 18.17
N ALA A 12 -16.43 -1.26 18.93
CA ALA A 12 -16.77 -1.51 20.32
C ALA A 12 -17.76 -2.67 20.53
N LEU A 13 -18.54 -3.02 19.50
CA LEU A 13 -19.50 -4.13 19.54
C LEU A 13 -18.85 -5.50 19.29
N ASP A 14 -17.67 -5.53 18.66
CA ASP A 14 -17.04 -6.78 18.22
C ASP A 14 -15.98 -7.28 19.22
N LYS A 15 -16.47 -7.80 20.35
CA LYS A 15 -15.59 -8.25 21.46
C LYS A 15 -14.93 -9.61 21.23
N ARG A 16 -15.54 -10.49 20.47
CA ARG A 16 -15.04 -11.85 20.16
C ARG A 16 -15.46 -12.21 18.74
N PRO A 17 -14.71 -11.79 17.75
CA PRO A 17 -15.06 -12.01 16.37
C PRO A 17 -14.90 -13.48 15.98
N ASP A 18 -15.96 -14.06 15.46
CA ASP A 18 -15.91 -15.19 14.56
C ASP A 18 -15.94 -14.69 13.11
N ARG A 19 -15.81 -15.57 12.14
CA ARG A 19 -15.73 -15.19 10.73
C ARG A 19 -16.94 -14.38 10.24
N ASP A 20 -18.14 -14.80 10.58
CA ASP A 20 -19.37 -14.12 10.15
C ASP A 20 -19.46 -12.72 10.76
N ARG A 21 -19.03 -12.59 12.01
CA ARG A 21 -18.99 -11.30 12.72
C ARG A 21 -17.91 -10.39 12.17
N ILE A 22 -16.73 -10.93 11.84
CA ILE A 22 -15.67 -10.17 11.17
C ILE A 22 -16.20 -9.57 9.87
N GLU A 23 -16.82 -10.40 9.03
CA GLU A 23 -17.35 -9.93 7.75
C GLU A 23 -18.52 -8.96 7.90
N ALA A 24 -19.42 -9.21 8.85
CA ALA A 24 -20.54 -8.30 9.15
C ALA A 24 -20.02 -6.93 9.63
N THR A 25 -19.00 -6.92 10.49
CA THR A 25 -18.38 -5.70 11.00
C THR A 25 -17.66 -4.96 9.86
N ALA A 26 -16.90 -5.66 9.04
CA ALA A 26 -16.24 -5.07 7.88
C ALA A 26 -17.25 -4.42 6.91
N ARG A 27 -18.38 -5.08 6.59
CA ARG A 27 -19.45 -4.52 5.76
C ARG A 27 -20.08 -3.26 6.37
N ARG A 28 -20.24 -3.22 7.71
CA ARG A 28 -20.75 -2.02 8.41
C ARG A 28 -19.75 -0.87 8.35
N LEU A 29 -18.47 -1.11 8.60
CA LEU A 29 -17.42 -0.11 8.50
C LEU A 29 -17.33 0.46 7.08
N ARG A 30 -17.43 -0.40 6.06
CA ARG A 30 -17.49 0.00 4.66
C ARG A 30 -18.69 0.91 4.38
N ALA A 31 -19.88 0.54 4.87
CA ALA A 31 -21.09 1.35 4.70
C ALA A 31 -20.96 2.71 5.40
N ILE A 32 -20.40 2.76 6.61
CA ILE A 32 -20.11 4.01 7.32
C ILE A 32 -19.14 4.87 6.51
N CYS A 33 -18.06 4.29 5.97
CA CYS A 33 -17.12 5.02 5.11
C CYS A 33 -17.84 5.70 3.93
N LEU A 34 -18.66 4.96 3.20
CA LEU A 34 -19.37 5.47 2.03
C LEU A 34 -20.46 6.50 2.37
N SER A 35 -20.98 6.49 3.59
CA SER A 35 -22.00 7.45 4.06
C SER A 35 -21.42 8.80 4.51
N GLN A 36 -20.10 8.88 4.76
CA GLN A 36 -19.45 10.13 5.18
C GLN A 36 -19.54 11.20 4.09
N LYS A 37 -19.72 12.47 4.49
CA LYS A 37 -19.86 13.60 3.55
C LYS A 37 -18.55 14.35 3.34
N ARG A 38 -17.81 14.61 4.42
CA ARG A 38 -16.56 15.39 4.35
C ARG A 38 -15.40 14.50 3.88
N PRO A 39 -14.55 14.98 2.96
CA PRO A 39 -13.41 14.20 2.44
C PRO A 39 -12.52 13.59 3.54
N ALA A 40 -12.16 14.38 4.54
CA ALA A 40 -11.32 13.89 5.64
C ALA A 40 -11.96 12.74 6.44
N ASP A 41 -13.28 12.79 6.67
CA ASP A 41 -14.00 11.74 7.38
C ASP A 41 -14.08 10.45 6.54
N VAL A 42 -14.22 10.58 5.22
CA VAL A 42 -14.20 9.42 4.30
C VAL A 42 -12.85 8.74 4.34
N LEU A 43 -11.75 9.49 4.19
CA LEU A 43 -10.39 8.93 4.23
C LEU A 43 -10.11 8.27 5.59
N SER A 44 -10.50 8.94 6.69
CA SER A 44 -10.37 8.38 8.03
C SER A 44 -11.16 7.08 8.21
N ALA A 45 -12.43 7.04 7.80
CA ALA A 45 -13.28 5.87 7.89
C ALA A 45 -12.78 4.72 6.99
N ALA A 46 -12.28 5.03 5.78
CA ALA A 46 -11.66 4.04 4.90
C ALA A 46 -10.40 3.43 5.54
N GLY A 47 -9.56 4.25 6.20
CA GLY A 47 -8.40 3.78 6.94
C GLY A 47 -8.79 2.86 8.11
N VAL A 48 -9.86 3.19 8.84
CA VAL A 48 -10.39 2.30 9.92
C VAL A 48 -10.88 0.98 9.32
N TYR A 49 -11.63 1.00 8.23
CA TYR A 49 -12.09 -0.20 7.53
C TYR A 49 -10.91 -1.07 7.08
N ALA A 50 -9.94 -0.49 6.39
CA ALA A 50 -8.77 -1.21 5.88
C ALA A 50 -7.96 -1.84 7.02
N ARG A 51 -7.72 -1.10 8.10
CA ARG A 51 -7.02 -1.58 9.30
C ARG A 51 -7.77 -2.73 9.98
N TYR A 52 -9.10 -2.60 10.08
CA TYR A 52 -9.93 -3.69 10.61
C TYR A 52 -9.80 -4.97 9.77
N CYS A 53 -9.92 -4.86 8.45
CA CYS A 53 -9.77 -6.00 7.53
C CYS A 53 -8.37 -6.60 7.57
N THR A 54 -7.33 -5.79 7.66
CA THR A 54 -5.94 -6.25 7.78
C THR A 54 -5.71 -7.04 9.07
N THR A 55 -6.29 -6.58 10.18
CA THR A 55 -6.10 -7.22 11.49
C THR A 55 -6.95 -8.48 11.67
N ASN A 56 -8.17 -8.51 11.13
CA ASN A 56 -9.14 -9.57 11.39
C ASN A 56 -9.30 -10.56 10.22
N ILE A 57 -8.68 -10.30 9.10
CA ILE A 57 -8.58 -11.19 7.92
C ILE A 57 -9.94 -11.74 7.48
N PRO A 58 -10.80 -10.92 6.83
CA PRO A 58 -12.03 -11.39 6.20
C PRO A 58 -11.73 -12.36 5.05
N SER A 59 -12.78 -12.97 4.46
CA SER A 59 -12.61 -13.91 3.34
C SER A 59 -12.13 -13.28 2.03
N TRP A 60 -12.01 -11.95 1.98
CA TRP A 60 -11.52 -11.19 0.81
C TRP A 60 -10.23 -10.45 1.14
N LEU A 61 -9.34 -10.34 0.15
CA LEU A 61 -8.04 -9.68 0.26
C LEU A 61 -8.01 -8.28 -0.36
N GLU A 62 -9.06 -7.88 -1.08
CA GLU A 62 -9.21 -6.59 -1.75
C GLU A 62 -10.68 -6.15 -1.78
N ASP A 63 -10.95 -4.86 -1.94
CA ASP A 63 -12.33 -4.33 -2.10
C ASP A 63 -12.41 -3.38 -3.29
N VAL A 64 -12.51 -3.98 -4.48
CA VAL A 64 -12.59 -3.25 -5.76
C VAL A 64 -13.71 -2.20 -5.75
N ALA A 65 -14.89 -2.57 -5.24
CA ALA A 65 -16.04 -1.66 -5.25
C ALA A 65 -15.89 -0.47 -4.29
N LEU A 66 -15.19 -0.65 -3.16
CA LEU A 66 -14.83 0.48 -2.29
C LEU A 66 -13.82 1.39 -2.98
N GLU A 67 -12.76 0.81 -3.55
CA GLU A 67 -11.73 1.58 -4.25
C GLU A 67 -12.31 2.39 -5.41
N GLU A 68 -13.23 1.83 -6.18
CA GLU A 68 -13.93 2.53 -7.26
C GLU A 68 -14.81 3.68 -6.75
N ALA A 69 -15.54 3.46 -5.66
CA ALA A 69 -16.38 4.49 -5.05
C ALA A 69 -15.55 5.66 -4.48
N LEU A 70 -14.39 5.34 -3.86
CA LEU A 70 -13.46 6.36 -3.37
C LEU A 70 -12.81 7.10 -4.54
N TYR A 71 -12.37 6.40 -5.59
CA TYR A 71 -11.81 7.01 -6.78
C TYR A 71 -12.79 8.00 -7.43
N ALA A 72 -14.03 7.60 -7.66
CA ALA A 72 -15.06 8.46 -8.24
C ALA A 72 -15.28 9.75 -7.42
N ARG A 73 -15.04 9.68 -6.10
CA ARG A 73 -15.25 10.80 -5.20
C ARG A 73 -14.06 11.75 -5.11
N PHE A 74 -12.83 11.24 -5.15
CA PHE A 74 -11.61 12.01 -4.90
C PHE A 74 -10.84 12.37 -6.16
N CYS A 75 -10.96 11.59 -7.22
CA CYS A 75 -10.16 11.73 -8.42
C CYS A 75 -10.96 12.25 -9.63
N SER A 76 -12.03 13.02 -9.39
CA SER A 76 -12.81 13.68 -10.45
C SER A 76 -12.06 14.80 -11.17
N SER A 77 -11.05 15.38 -10.53
CA SER A 77 -10.17 16.39 -11.13
C SER A 77 -8.94 15.73 -11.77
N ASN A 78 -8.64 16.10 -13.00
CA ASN A 78 -7.42 15.68 -13.71
C ASN A 78 -6.27 16.68 -13.55
N GLU A 79 -6.32 17.56 -12.55
CA GLU A 79 -5.26 18.51 -12.28
C GLU A 79 -3.95 17.77 -11.96
N VAL A 80 -2.88 18.11 -12.68
CA VAL A 80 -1.53 17.61 -12.44
C VAL A 80 -0.67 18.77 -11.97
N ARG A 81 -0.18 18.68 -10.72
CA ARG A 81 0.71 19.70 -10.12
C ARG A 81 2.16 19.28 -10.11
N SER A 82 2.42 17.97 -10.04
CA SER A 82 3.78 17.42 -10.03
C SER A 82 3.87 16.29 -11.04
N ARG A 83 4.94 16.28 -11.83
CA ARG A 83 5.21 15.25 -12.83
C ARG A 83 6.57 14.61 -12.57
N PHE A 84 6.59 13.29 -12.55
CA PHE A 84 7.79 12.48 -12.42
C PHE A 84 8.06 11.77 -13.73
N GLU A 85 9.26 12.00 -14.28
CA GLU A 85 9.69 11.31 -15.50
C GLU A 85 10.21 9.90 -15.15
N GLY A 86 9.85 8.91 -15.97
CA GLY A 86 10.21 7.52 -15.74
C GLY A 86 9.36 6.84 -14.67
N ALA A 87 9.96 5.92 -13.94
CA ALA A 87 9.29 5.15 -12.90
C ALA A 87 9.21 5.89 -11.56
N ALA A 88 8.19 5.58 -10.76
CA ALA A 88 8.11 6.02 -9.36
C ALA A 88 7.91 4.84 -8.41
N PHE A 89 8.52 4.93 -7.24
CA PHE A 89 8.34 3.99 -6.12
C PHE A 89 7.62 4.72 -4.99
N VAL A 90 6.39 4.31 -4.71
CA VAL A 90 5.56 4.89 -3.64
C VAL A 90 5.57 3.97 -2.45
N ALA A 91 5.96 4.49 -1.30
CA ALA A 91 5.91 3.77 -0.03
C ALA A 91 5.25 4.63 1.05
N THR A 92 4.49 4.00 1.94
CA THR A 92 3.91 4.71 3.08
C THR A 92 4.99 5.18 4.04
N ALA A 93 5.91 4.30 4.40
CA ALA A 93 7.01 4.63 5.29
C ALA A 93 8.24 3.75 5.04
N LEU A 94 9.43 4.29 5.29
CA LEU A 94 10.67 3.53 5.30
C LEU A 94 11.45 3.84 6.59
N HIS A 95 11.71 2.81 7.40
CA HIS A 95 12.37 2.91 8.70
C HIS A 95 13.65 2.09 8.76
N ASP A 96 14.51 2.38 9.74
CA ASP A 96 15.79 1.67 9.92
C ASP A 96 15.60 0.18 10.24
N VAL A 97 14.46 -0.18 10.80
CA VAL A 97 14.08 -1.56 11.15
C VAL A 97 12.82 -1.98 10.43
N GLY A 98 12.68 -3.28 10.18
CA GLY A 98 11.50 -3.87 9.53
C GLY A 98 11.79 -4.49 8.17
N GLY A 99 11.13 -5.60 7.88
CA GLY A 99 11.28 -6.35 6.61
C GLY A 99 10.87 -5.54 5.40
N HIS A 100 9.77 -4.79 5.53
CA HIS A 100 9.26 -3.88 4.52
C HIS A 100 10.31 -2.86 4.04
N SER A 101 10.94 -2.12 4.97
CA SER A 101 11.94 -1.11 4.63
C SER A 101 13.21 -1.72 4.04
N LYS A 102 13.64 -2.87 4.58
CA LYS A 102 14.81 -3.61 4.04
C LYS A 102 14.55 -4.10 2.62
N TRP A 103 13.35 -4.64 2.38
CA TRP A 103 12.96 -5.09 1.06
C TRP A 103 12.88 -3.91 0.08
N GLY A 104 12.19 -2.83 0.45
CA GLY A 104 12.04 -1.63 -0.38
C GLY A 104 13.39 -1.03 -0.75
N LEU A 105 14.30 -0.89 0.21
CA LEU A 105 15.66 -0.38 -0.05
C LEU A 105 16.46 -1.32 -0.96
N ALA A 106 16.35 -2.63 -0.79
CA ALA A 106 17.02 -3.61 -1.66
C ALA A 106 16.46 -3.55 -3.09
N PHE A 107 15.14 -3.38 -3.22
CA PHE A 107 14.47 -3.23 -4.51
C PHE A 107 14.91 -1.95 -5.23
N LEU A 108 14.97 -0.81 -4.52
CA LEU A 108 15.48 0.47 -5.07
C LEU A 108 16.94 0.35 -5.53
N LYS A 109 17.80 -0.32 -4.74
CA LYS A 109 19.18 -0.59 -5.13
C LYS A 109 19.27 -1.44 -6.40
N ALA A 110 18.41 -2.45 -6.54
CA ALA A 110 18.37 -3.30 -7.73
C ALA A 110 17.92 -2.52 -8.97
N LEU A 111 16.91 -1.67 -8.85
CA LEU A 111 16.48 -0.80 -9.96
C LEU A 111 17.55 0.20 -10.37
N ALA A 112 18.21 0.83 -9.41
CA ALA A 112 19.31 1.75 -9.68
C ALA A 112 20.49 1.06 -10.37
N ALA A 113 20.88 -0.14 -9.90
CA ALA A 113 21.93 -0.95 -10.51
C ALA A 113 21.58 -1.42 -11.93
N ALA A 114 20.29 -1.58 -12.24
CA ALA A 114 19.78 -1.88 -13.58
C ALA A 114 19.70 -0.64 -14.50
N GLY A 115 20.17 0.54 -14.05
CA GLY A 115 20.10 1.79 -14.79
C GLY A 115 18.69 2.39 -14.89
N ARG A 116 17.79 2.02 -13.98
CA ARG A 116 16.39 2.45 -13.94
C ARG A 116 16.00 3.03 -12.58
N PRO A 117 16.73 4.02 -12.04
CA PRO A 117 16.42 4.60 -10.74
C PRO A 117 15.03 5.25 -10.78
N PRO A 118 14.08 4.86 -9.89
CA PRO A 118 12.78 5.51 -9.85
C PRO A 118 12.83 6.75 -8.97
N SER A 119 11.95 7.72 -9.18
CA SER A 119 11.66 8.73 -8.15
C SER A 119 11.01 8.04 -6.94
N VAL A 120 11.33 8.45 -5.72
CA VAL A 120 10.78 7.87 -4.49
C VAL A 120 9.80 8.83 -3.85
N VAL A 121 8.57 8.35 -3.63
CA VAL A 121 7.50 9.09 -2.97
C VAL A 121 7.17 8.43 -1.64
N ILE A 122 7.27 9.18 -0.55
CA ILE A 122 6.97 8.69 0.80
C ILE A 122 5.74 9.42 1.32
N THR A 123 4.67 8.71 1.61
CA THR A 123 3.38 9.32 1.95
C THR A 123 3.20 9.60 3.44
N SER A 124 4.08 9.07 4.29
CA SER A 124 4.06 9.32 5.74
C SER A 124 5.46 9.67 6.26
N THR A 125 6.32 8.69 6.50
CA THR A 125 7.61 8.93 7.17
C THR A 125 8.76 8.17 6.52
N ILE A 126 9.94 8.81 6.51
CA ILE A 126 11.21 8.16 6.16
C ILE A 126 12.26 8.50 7.22
N SER A 127 12.98 7.49 7.72
CA SER A 127 14.10 7.76 8.63
C SER A 127 15.23 8.49 7.92
N LYS A 128 15.99 9.28 8.69
CA LYS A 128 17.13 10.03 8.16
C LYS A 128 18.16 9.10 7.48
N THR A 129 18.45 7.97 8.11
CA THR A 129 19.43 7.00 7.60
C THR A 129 18.97 6.39 6.26
N ILE A 130 17.71 5.97 6.17
CA ILE A 130 17.17 5.41 4.93
C ILE A 130 17.10 6.48 3.83
N ARG A 131 16.67 7.71 4.17
CA ARG A 131 16.67 8.82 3.20
C ARG A 131 18.07 9.01 2.59
N GLN A 132 19.10 9.09 3.42
CA GLN A 132 20.49 9.24 2.94
C GLN A 132 20.92 8.08 2.04
N GLN A 133 20.53 6.84 2.38
CA GLN A 133 20.84 5.68 1.54
C GLN A 133 20.12 5.71 0.19
N VAL A 134 18.89 6.19 0.14
CA VAL A 134 18.12 6.33 -1.11
C VAL A 134 18.71 7.46 -1.97
N GLU A 135 18.98 8.62 -1.38
CA GLU A 135 19.57 9.77 -2.07
C GLU A 135 20.99 9.44 -2.63
N ALA A 136 21.76 8.60 -1.91
CA ALA A 136 23.05 8.11 -2.40
C ALA A 136 22.95 7.21 -3.66
N LEU A 137 21.76 6.73 -4.01
CA LEU A 137 21.51 6.05 -5.29
C LEU A 137 21.27 7.01 -6.46
N GLY A 138 21.37 8.32 -6.24
CA GLY A 138 21.01 9.33 -7.21
C GLY A 138 19.51 9.49 -7.42
N VAL A 139 18.71 9.12 -6.43
CA VAL A 139 17.25 9.09 -6.49
C VAL A 139 16.67 10.27 -5.71
N GLU A 140 15.74 10.98 -6.32
CA GLU A 140 14.99 12.04 -5.65
C GLU A 140 13.94 11.44 -4.69
N VAL A 141 13.86 11.99 -3.46
CA VAL A 141 12.88 11.62 -2.46
C VAL A 141 11.88 12.75 -2.27
N PHE A 142 10.65 12.52 -2.68
CA PHE A 142 9.53 13.42 -2.50
C PHE A 142 8.64 12.99 -1.34
N VAL A 143 8.31 13.93 -0.45
CA VAL A 143 7.38 13.72 0.67
C VAL A 143 6.29 14.78 0.52
N PRO A 144 5.07 14.41 0.10
CA PRO A 144 3.99 15.36 -0.06
C PRO A 144 3.54 15.90 1.31
N ASP A 145 3.30 17.20 1.40
CA ASP A 145 2.81 17.83 2.63
C ASP A 145 1.31 17.53 2.87
N ARG A 146 0.58 17.30 1.79
CA ARG A 146 -0.87 17.09 1.81
C ARG A 146 -1.27 15.93 0.91
N TRP A 147 -2.40 15.29 1.25
CA TRP A 147 -2.93 14.18 0.46
C TRP A 147 -3.34 14.59 -0.96
N ASP A 148 -3.81 15.83 -1.18
CA ASP A 148 -4.18 16.34 -2.49
C ASP A 148 -2.96 16.59 -3.39
N ASP A 149 -1.79 16.88 -2.84
CA ASP A 149 -0.54 16.95 -3.59
C ASP A 149 -0.19 15.57 -4.16
N LEU A 150 -0.35 14.51 -3.35
CA LEU A 150 -0.15 13.14 -3.83
C LEU A 150 -1.13 12.79 -4.95
N LEU A 151 -2.42 13.12 -4.80
CA LEU A 151 -3.42 12.83 -5.83
C LEU A 151 -3.27 13.69 -7.09
N SER A 152 -2.52 14.78 -7.05
CA SER A 152 -2.22 15.60 -8.22
C SER A 152 -0.90 15.23 -8.94
N MET A 153 -0.22 14.18 -8.51
CA MET A 153 0.98 13.67 -9.16
C MET A 153 0.65 12.95 -10.48
N ASP A 154 1.54 13.03 -11.44
CA ASP A 154 1.57 12.18 -12.63
C ASP A 154 2.95 11.51 -12.74
N VAL A 155 2.96 10.28 -13.22
CA VAL A 155 4.17 9.49 -13.44
C VAL A 155 4.15 9.03 -14.89
N SER A 156 5.19 9.33 -15.65
CA SER A 156 5.22 9.00 -17.09
C SER A 156 5.46 7.51 -17.35
N GLY A 157 6.09 6.80 -16.41
CA GLY A 157 6.45 5.38 -16.51
C GLY A 157 5.64 4.48 -15.57
N GLU A 158 6.34 3.51 -14.98
CA GLU A 158 5.78 2.51 -14.08
C GLU A 158 5.62 3.06 -12.67
N LEU A 159 4.57 2.64 -11.96
CA LEU A 159 4.35 2.94 -10.55
C LEU A 159 4.49 1.66 -9.71
N TYR A 160 5.51 1.60 -8.88
CA TYR A 160 5.70 0.56 -7.88
C TYR A 160 5.06 0.98 -6.56
N LEU A 161 4.11 0.20 -6.06
CA LEU A 161 3.38 0.47 -4.82
C LEU A 161 3.87 -0.46 -3.71
N CYS A 162 4.56 0.08 -2.73
CA CYS A 162 5.01 -0.61 -1.52
C CYS A 162 4.40 0.07 -0.29
N ILE A 163 3.08 -0.01 -0.16
CA ILE A 163 2.28 0.80 0.75
C ILE A 163 1.70 -0.01 1.91
N ALA A 164 1.46 0.64 3.03
CA ALA A 164 0.68 0.04 4.12
C ALA A 164 -0.76 -0.24 3.68
N ASN A 165 -1.34 -1.29 4.22
CA ASN A 165 -2.67 -1.77 3.81
C ASN A 165 -3.80 -0.76 4.05
N ASP A 166 -3.59 0.22 4.92
CA ASP A 166 -4.51 1.29 5.27
C ASP A 166 -4.09 2.67 4.70
N ASP A 167 -3.14 2.70 3.78
CA ASP A 167 -2.75 3.92 3.06
C ASP A 167 -3.71 4.19 1.89
N ILE A 168 -4.82 4.85 2.23
CA ILE A 168 -5.92 5.11 1.30
C ILE A 168 -5.49 6.04 0.18
N VAL A 169 -4.65 7.03 0.48
CA VAL A 169 -4.28 8.07 -0.49
C VAL A 169 -3.38 7.49 -1.57
N SER A 170 -2.43 6.64 -1.20
CA SER A 170 -1.60 5.91 -2.17
C SER A 170 -2.42 4.93 -3.01
N ALA A 171 -3.44 4.27 -2.41
CA ALA A 171 -4.37 3.43 -3.14
C ALA A 171 -5.17 4.24 -4.18
N LEU A 172 -5.61 5.45 -3.83
CA LEU A 172 -6.29 6.36 -4.76
C LEU A 172 -5.37 6.86 -5.87
N LEU A 173 -4.11 7.16 -5.56
CA LEU A 173 -3.10 7.48 -6.58
C LEU A 173 -2.95 6.34 -7.58
N ALA A 174 -2.86 5.10 -7.11
CA ALA A 174 -2.78 3.92 -7.98
C ALA A 174 -3.98 3.81 -8.91
N GLN A 175 -5.20 4.00 -8.38
CA GLN A 175 -6.43 4.01 -9.16
C GLN A 175 -6.40 5.08 -10.25
N ARG A 176 -5.96 6.29 -9.90
CA ARG A 176 -5.85 7.40 -10.85
C ARG A 176 -4.82 7.11 -11.94
N MET A 177 -3.65 6.60 -11.56
CA MET A 177 -2.61 6.23 -12.54
C MET A 177 -3.08 5.10 -13.45
N ALA A 178 -3.76 4.08 -12.92
CA ALA A 178 -4.34 3.00 -13.72
C ALA A 178 -5.40 3.52 -14.71
N ALA A 179 -6.25 4.46 -14.28
CA ALA A 179 -7.23 5.11 -15.15
C ALA A 179 -6.57 5.94 -16.27
N ALA A 180 -5.38 6.51 -16.02
CA ALA A 180 -4.55 7.18 -17.01
C ALA A 180 -3.74 6.22 -17.91
N GLY A 181 -3.95 4.90 -17.81
CA GLY A 181 -3.27 3.88 -18.60
C GLY A 181 -1.85 3.58 -18.15
N ARG A 182 -1.44 3.99 -16.95
CA ARG A 182 -0.11 3.72 -16.42
C ARG A 182 0.00 2.28 -15.93
N ARG A 183 1.19 1.72 -15.99
CA ARG A 183 1.51 0.40 -15.46
C ARG A 183 1.71 0.48 -13.96
N ILE A 184 0.86 -0.21 -13.20
CA ILE A 184 0.90 -0.26 -11.74
C ILE A 184 1.35 -1.64 -11.30
N ILE A 185 2.37 -1.67 -10.45
CA ILE A 185 2.94 -2.91 -9.90
C ILE A 185 2.81 -2.84 -8.38
N PHE A 186 2.03 -3.74 -7.80
CA PHE A 186 1.83 -3.81 -6.36
C PHE A 186 2.87 -4.73 -5.72
N CYS A 187 3.66 -4.17 -4.79
CA CYS A 187 4.66 -4.89 -4.03
C CYS A 187 4.00 -5.44 -2.76
N ASN A 188 3.52 -6.68 -2.80
CA ASN A 188 2.77 -7.31 -1.72
C ASN A 188 3.71 -7.79 -0.61
N HIS A 189 4.05 -6.90 0.30
CA HIS A 189 4.94 -7.18 1.43
C HIS A 189 4.21 -7.67 2.70
N THR A 190 2.87 -7.65 2.69
CA THR A 190 2.00 -8.13 3.77
C THR A 190 1.09 -9.24 3.25
N ASP A 191 1.69 -10.25 2.78
CA ASP A 191 1.26 -11.33 1.90
C ASP A 191 -0.09 -12.01 2.21
N HIS A 192 -0.47 -12.10 3.49
CA HIS A 192 -1.66 -12.84 3.95
C HIS A 192 -2.82 -11.95 4.40
N THR A 193 -2.74 -10.65 4.17
CA THR A 193 -3.72 -9.70 4.71
C THR A 193 -4.46 -8.94 3.61
N PHE A 194 -5.61 -8.39 4.00
CA PHE A 194 -6.33 -7.43 3.18
C PHE A 194 -5.45 -6.20 2.88
N SER A 195 -5.54 -5.68 1.66
CA SER A 195 -4.91 -4.41 1.29
C SER A 195 -5.74 -3.64 0.27
N LEU A 196 -5.71 -2.32 0.37
CA LEU A 196 -6.19 -1.42 -0.68
C LEU A 196 -5.06 -1.08 -1.65
N GLY A 197 -5.40 -0.67 -2.87
CA GLY A 197 -4.46 -0.34 -3.92
C GLY A 197 -4.10 -1.50 -4.85
N ALA A 198 -4.47 -2.73 -4.48
CA ALA A 198 -4.22 -3.91 -5.32
C ALA A 198 -5.30 -4.12 -6.40
N ALA A 199 -6.51 -3.63 -6.21
CA ALA A 199 -7.68 -3.96 -7.04
C ALA A 199 -7.57 -3.57 -8.53
N ARG A 200 -6.80 -2.53 -8.86
CA ARG A 200 -6.54 -2.14 -10.26
C ARG A 200 -5.12 -2.41 -10.72
N THR A 201 -4.29 -2.94 -9.85
CA THR A 201 -2.96 -3.38 -10.23
C THR A 201 -3.09 -4.70 -10.99
N ARG A 202 -2.48 -4.75 -12.16
CA ARG A 202 -2.47 -5.99 -12.93
C ARG A 202 -1.27 -6.86 -12.65
N GLU A 203 -0.30 -6.31 -11.94
CA GLU A 203 0.98 -6.98 -11.67
C GLU A 203 1.28 -6.97 -10.18
N LEU A 204 1.63 -8.14 -9.65
CA LEU A 204 2.02 -8.33 -8.26
C LEU A 204 3.49 -8.74 -8.18
N ILE A 205 4.22 -8.14 -7.25
CA ILE A 205 5.52 -8.66 -6.78
C ILE A 205 5.32 -9.22 -5.39
N GLU A 206 5.48 -10.52 -5.24
CA GLU A 206 5.32 -11.23 -3.98
C GLU A 206 6.68 -11.39 -3.26
N VAL A 207 6.65 -11.22 -1.95
CA VAL A 207 7.87 -11.34 -1.12
C VAL A 207 7.96 -12.68 -0.39
N SER A 208 6.89 -13.46 -0.37
CA SER A 208 6.85 -14.80 0.21
C SER A 208 6.16 -15.82 -0.70
N GLY A 209 6.56 -17.09 -0.59
CA GLY A 209 5.90 -18.19 -1.32
C GLY A 209 4.45 -18.38 -0.85
N PHE A 210 4.16 -18.15 0.43
CA PHE A 210 2.80 -18.22 0.96
C PHE A 210 1.90 -17.13 0.35
N GLY A 211 2.38 -15.89 0.30
CA GLY A 211 1.68 -14.78 -0.34
C GLY A 211 1.42 -15.03 -1.82
N TYR A 212 2.41 -15.61 -2.51
CA TYR A 212 2.28 -15.99 -3.92
C TYR A 212 1.08 -16.93 -4.17
N GLU A 213 0.95 -18.00 -3.38
CA GLU A 213 -0.17 -18.94 -3.50
C GLU A 213 -1.50 -18.32 -3.06
N LEU A 214 -1.49 -17.53 -1.98
CA LEU A 214 -2.71 -16.94 -1.45
C LEU A 214 -3.29 -15.90 -2.40
N SER A 215 -2.46 -15.08 -3.01
CA SER A 215 -2.88 -14.08 -4.00
C SER A 215 -3.54 -14.70 -5.21
N GLN A 216 -3.08 -15.86 -5.66
CA GLN A 216 -3.73 -16.60 -6.77
C GLN A 216 -5.18 -16.98 -6.47
N ARG A 217 -5.56 -17.09 -5.22
CA ARG A 217 -6.92 -17.48 -4.79
C ARG A 217 -7.82 -16.30 -4.42
N GLY A 218 -7.22 -15.18 -4.02
CA GLY A 218 -7.96 -14.09 -3.38
C GLY A 218 -7.79 -12.71 -4.00
N ARG A 219 -6.96 -12.55 -5.06
CA ARG A 219 -6.72 -11.28 -5.74
C ARG A 219 -6.91 -11.39 -7.25
N THR A 220 -7.23 -10.26 -7.87
CA THR A 220 -7.34 -10.15 -9.34
C THR A 220 -6.08 -9.53 -9.92
N PHE A 221 -5.33 -10.28 -10.73
CA PHE A 221 -4.13 -9.79 -11.41
C PHE A 221 -3.90 -10.53 -12.74
N THR A 222 -3.01 -10.00 -13.60
CA THR A 222 -2.66 -10.62 -14.90
C THR A 222 -1.22 -11.14 -14.92
N ALA A 223 -0.35 -10.63 -14.04
CA ALA A 223 1.02 -11.09 -13.91
C ALA A 223 1.42 -11.13 -12.45
N GLN A 224 2.21 -12.13 -12.09
CA GLN A 224 2.72 -12.31 -10.73
C GLN A 224 4.18 -12.72 -10.79
N SER A 225 5.01 -12.11 -9.97
CA SER A 225 6.43 -12.44 -9.84
C SER A 225 6.79 -12.61 -8.37
N PHE A 226 7.88 -13.31 -8.12
CA PHE A 226 8.41 -13.55 -6.78
C PHE A 226 9.78 -12.89 -6.65
N ALA A 227 9.92 -11.98 -5.68
CA ALA A 227 11.18 -11.28 -5.44
C ALA A 227 11.91 -11.76 -4.17
N GLY A 228 11.19 -12.38 -3.25
CA GLY A 228 11.73 -12.78 -1.95
C GLY A 228 12.18 -11.62 -1.06
N ILE A 229 12.62 -11.94 0.16
CA ILE A 229 13.25 -10.97 1.07
C ILE A 229 14.75 -11.30 1.11
N PRO A 230 15.64 -10.38 0.68
CA PRO A 230 17.06 -10.62 0.74
C PRO A 230 17.51 -10.66 2.21
N ILE A 231 17.73 -11.84 2.74
CA ILE A 231 18.30 -12.05 4.08
C ILE A 231 19.82 -12.18 3.90
N LYS A 232 20.58 -11.18 4.33
CA LYS A 232 22.01 -11.35 4.55
C LYS A 232 22.17 -12.18 5.82
N VAL A 233 22.52 -13.43 5.67
CA VAL A 233 23.06 -14.23 6.77
C VAL A 233 24.48 -13.74 6.98
N GLU A 234 24.70 -12.87 7.98
CA GLU A 234 26.05 -12.65 8.48
C GLU A 234 26.51 -13.98 9.07
N GLN A 235 27.45 -14.64 8.39
CA GLN A 235 28.16 -15.73 9.00
C GLN A 235 28.92 -15.13 10.19
N SER A 236 28.39 -15.30 11.40
CA SER A 236 29.18 -15.09 12.58
C SER A 236 30.35 -16.07 12.45
N GLU A 237 31.55 -15.56 12.29
CA GLU A 237 32.77 -16.34 12.53
C GLU A 237 32.66 -16.83 13.99
N ARG A 238 32.09 -18.02 14.17
CA ARG A 238 32.29 -18.73 15.43
C ARG A 238 33.75 -19.07 15.47
N GLY A 239 34.50 -18.24 16.20
CA GLY A 239 35.88 -18.50 16.54
C GLY A 239 35.99 -19.93 17.02
N SER A 240 36.77 -20.69 16.30
CA SER A 240 37.24 -21.98 16.74
C SER A 240 38.23 -21.74 17.87
N GLU A 241 37.75 -21.48 19.06
CA GLU A 241 38.54 -21.71 20.28
C GLU A 241 38.33 -23.15 20.69
N ARG A 242 39.36 -23.94 20.37
CA ARG A 242 39.68 -25.22 21.03
C ARG A 242 40.93 -25.01 21.87
#